data_4083b3553f1dd3cf8afc2ddee4140c33
#
_entry.id   4083b3553f1dd3cf8afc2ddee4140c33
#
_cell.length_a   1.000
_cell.length_b   1.000
_cell.length_c   1.000
_cell.angle_alpha   90.00
_cell.angle_beta   90.00
_cell.angle_gamma   90.00
#
_symmetry.space_group_name_H-M   'P 1'
#
loop_
_entity.id
_entity.type
_entity.pdbx_description
1 polymer ?
#
loop_
_entity_poly.entity_id
_entity_poly.type
_entity_poly.pdbx_seq_one_letter_code
_entity_poly.pdbx_strand_id
1 'polypeptide(L)'
;MPTYEAFSSAELLQSLALEKMMAKLSTRRYRSGLQPMGQEVEAASASTSKSAVSRRFVRATEERLAELMGADLSGLDLVALLIDGVHFGEHLCVVALGVTMDGKKHPLGLAEGSTENSTVVKGLLVNLRERGLDVTKPTLIVIDGAKALSSAVLEVFDHPVVQRCQVHKVRNVKSHLPEGLGNTVASKVRAAYRLPSALSAEAKLEAIAKDLERAHPGAAGSLREGMAETLTVARLDVHPSLARCLRSTNSIESMTEICRDHSANVTNWSSGEMALRWCAAGMVEAKGQFRRVDGYLHLPALRRALEAEVAAAAGKGSPARTGGAGASEAAQAAA
;
A
#
# COMPACT_ATOMS: atom_id res chain seq x y z
N MET A 1 40.14 23.92 -12.84
CA MET A 1 39.10 24.13 -13.88
C MET A 1 37.73 23.83 -13.27
N PRO A 2 36.83 24.80 -13.12
CA PRO A 2 35.57 24.60 -12.40
C PRO A 2 34.71 23.45 -12.92
N THR A 3 34.77 23.17 -14.22
CA THR A 3 34.02 22.10 -14.87
C THR A 3 34.51 20.68 -14.46
N TYR A 4 35.79 20.49 -14.26
CA TYR A 4 36.37 19.19 -13.86
C TYR A 4 36.04 18.88 -12.38
N GLU A 5 36.05 19.87 -11.50
CA GLU A 5 35.66 19.72 -10.08
C GLU A 5 34.18 19.41 -9.94
N ALA A 6 33.32 20.06 -10.75
CA ALA A 6 31.88 19.76 -10.77
C ALA A 6 31.58 18.33 -11.23
N PHE A 7 32.29 17.82 -12.25
CA PHE A 7 32.13 16.44 -12.77
C PHE A 7 32.83 15.38 -11.93
N SER A 8 33.69 15.73 -10.98
CA SER A 8 34.36 14.81 -10.05
C SER A 8 33.67 14.75 -8.69
N SER A 9 32.63 15.52 -8.44
CA SER A 9 31.90 15.48 -7.17
C SER A 9 31.28 14.10 -6.95
N ALA A 10 31.44 13.59 -5.74
CA ALA A 10 30.90 12.27 -5.37
C ALA A 10 29.36 12.22 -5.57
N GLU A 11 28.68 13.32 -5.31
CA GLU A 11 27.23 13.48 -5.45
C GLU A 11 26.76 13.39 -6.90
N LEU A 12 27.44 14.06 -7.82
CA LEU A 12 27.08 13.99 -9.24
C LEU A 12 27.28 12.59 -9.81
N LEU A 13 28.40 11.93 -9.46
CA LEU A 13 28.66 10.56 -9.90
C LEU A 13 27.70 9.55 -9.30
N GLN A 14 27.21 9.79 -8.09
CA GLN A 14 26.20 8.97 -7.41
C GLN A 14 24.83 9.17 -8.05
N SER A 15 24.43 10.41 -8.35
CA SER A 15 23.19 10.73 -9.06
C SER A 15 23.17 10.12 -10.47
N LEU A 16 24.26 10.20 -11.22
CA LEU A 16 24.40 9.55 -12.53
C LEU A 16 24.32 8.02 -12.43
N ALA A 17 24.92 7.42 -11.39
CA ALA A 17 24.82 5.98 -11.19
C ALA A 17 23.37 5.56 -10.93
N LEU A 18 22.64 6.31 -10.08
CA LEU A 18 21.23 6.08 -9.82
C LEU A 18 20.40 6.21 -11.10
N GLU A 19 20.51 7.33 -11.82
CA GLU A 19 19.76 7.58 -13.06
C GLU A 19 19.97 6.46 -14.09
N LYS A 20 21.22 6.10 -14.36
CA LYS A 20 21.53 5.06 -15.38
C LYS A 20 21.08 3.67 -14.96
N MET A 21 21.22 3.32 -13.69
CA MET A 21 20.74 2.03 -13.18
C MET A 21 19.21 1.96 -13.17
N MET A 22 18.52 3.04 -12.79
CA MET A 22 17.07 3.14 -12.87
C MET A 22 16.59 3.13 -14.33
N ALA A 23 17.40 3.61 -15.28
CA ALA A 23 17.16 3.48 -16.71
C ALA A 23 17.55 2.08 -17.27
N LYS A 24 17.59 1.03 -16.44
CA LYS A 24 17.84 -0.37 -16.79
C LYS A 24 19.27 -0.67 -17.29
N LEU A 25 20.22 0.24 -17.11
CA LEU A 25 21.62 -0.04 -17.39
C LEU A 25 22.24 -0.88 -16.27
N SER A 26 22.69 -2.09 -16.58
CA SER A 26 23.42 -2.90 -15.60
C SER A 26 24.83 -2.34 -15.32
N THR A 27 25.38 -2.63 -14.13
CA THR A 27 26.75 -2.23 -13.78
C THR A 27 27.81 -2.70 -14.80
N ARG A 28 27.55 -3.79 -15.52
CA ARG A 28 28.45 -4.30 -16.57
C ARG A 28 28.39 -3.47 -17.85
N ARG A 29 27.24 -2.86 -18.15
CA ARG A 29 27.00 -2.03 -19.35
C ARG A 29 27.04 -0.54 -19.04
N TYR A 30 27.40 -0.13 -17.82
CA TYR A 30 27.35 1.26 -17.40
C TYR A 30 28.20 2.17 -18.31
N ARG A 31 29.40 1.72 -18.68
CA ARG A 31 30.28 2.48 -19.59
C ARG A 31 29.66 2.74 -20.97
N SER A 32 28.93 1.78 -21.52
CA SER A 32 28.29 1.95 -22.83
C SER A 32 27.14 2.97 -22.84
N GLY A 33 26.62 3.32 -21.66
CA GLY A 33 25.59 4.37 -21.49
C GLY A 33 26.16 5.76 -21.22
N LEU A 34 27.49 5.91 -21.15
CA LEU A 34 28.18 7.20 -21.05
C LEU A 34 28.57 7.69 -22.45
N GLN A 35 28.65 9.00 -22.61
CA GLN A 35 29.21 9.57 -23.84
C GLN A 35 30.68 9.18 -23.96
N PRO A 36 31.17 8.81 -25.17
CA PRO A 36 32.56 8.46 -25.38
C PRO A 36 33.50 9.63 -25.04
N MET A 37 34.43 9.39 -24.13
CA MET A 37 35.42 10.41 -23.70
C MET A 37 36.82 10.14 -24.24
N GLY A 38 36.97 9.22 -25.21
CA GLY A 38 38.22 8.76 -25.74
C GLY A 38 38.76 7.50 -25.05
N GLN A 39 39.31 6.56 -25.84
CA GLN A 39 39.69 5.21 -25.35
C GLN A 39 40.75 5.23 -24.23
N GLU A 40 41.69 6.17 -24.25
CA GLU A 40 42.73 6.28 -23.21
C GLU A 40 42.21 6.75 -21.89
N VAL A 41 41.26 7.72 -21.88
CA VAL A 41 40.63 8.24 -20.67
C VAL A 41 39.68 7.19 -20.07
N GLU A 42 38.97 6.44 -20.89
CA GLU A 42 38.10 5.36 -20.47
C GLU A 42 38.86 4.19 -19.84
N ALA A 43 40.03 3.83 -20.40
CA ALA A 43 40.88 2.76 -19.88
C ALA A 43 41.49 3.12 -18.50
N ALA A 44 41.85 4.40 -18.29
CA ALA A 44 42.44 4.88 -17.05
C ALA A 44 41.42 5.15 -15.94
N SER A 45 40.11 5.21 -16.23
CA SER A 45 39.09 5.63 -15.28
C SER A 45 38.63 4.48 -14.35
N ALA A 46 39.16 4.44 -13.14
CA ALA A 46 38.69 3.57 -12.06
C ALA A 46 37.27 3.91 -11.60
N SER A 47 36.82 5.13 -11.85
CA SER A 47 35.51 5.65 -11.42
C SER A 47 34.32 4.98 -12.12
N THR A 48 34.52 4.36 -13.29
CA THR A 48 33.50 3.63 -14.05
C THR A 48 33.62 2.11 -13.94
N SER A 49 34.48 1.61 -13.03
CA SER A 49 34.56 0.17 -12.78
C SER A 49 33.24 -0.38 -12.23
N LYS A 50 32.92 -1.64 -12.54
CA LYS A 50 31.69 -2.32 -12.05
C LYS A 50 31.51 -2.15 -10.55
N SER A 51 32.57 -2.34 -9.75
CA SER A 51 32.51 -2.24 -8.29
C SER A 51 32.30 -0.80 -7.81
N ALA A 52 32.90 0.20 -8.48
CA ALA A 52 32.69 1.60 -8.14
C ALA A 52 31.25 2.04 -8.43
N VAL A 53 30.72 1.69 -9.59
CA VAL A 53 29.32 1.97 -9.96
C VAL A 53 28.35 1.28 -9.01
N SER A 54 28.59 0.00 -8.67
CA SER A 54 27.75 -0.73 -7.72
C SER A 54 27.72 -0.06 -6.35
N ARG A 55 28.88 0.32 -5.79
CA ARG A 55 28.93 1.02 -4.47
C ARG A 55 28.20 2.37 -4.50
N ARG A 56 28.35 3.15 -5.57
CA ARG A 56 27.63 4.43 -5.71
C ARG A 56 26.12 4.22 -5.78
N PHE A 57 25.68 3.23 -6.54
CA PHE A 57 24.27 2.90 -6.65
C PHE A 57 23.70 2.44 -5.30
N VAL A 58 24.40 1.56 -4.58
CA VAL A 58 24.01 1.12 -3.23
C VAL A 58 23.81 2.35 -2.34
N ARG A 59 24.80 3.22 -2.26
CA ARG A 59 24.74 4.44 -1.44
C ARG A 59 23.59 5.37 -1.86
N ALA A 60 23.39 5.60 -3.16
CA ALA A 60 22.30 6.43 -3.65
C ALA A 60 20.92 5.87 -3.28
N THR A 61 20.75 4.55 -3.35
CA THR A 61 19.48 3.90 -2.97
C THR A 61 19.28 3.83 -1.46
N GLU A 62 20.34 3.75 -0.66
CA GLU A 62 20.29 3.90 0.80
C GLU A 62 19.82 5.30 1.20
N GLU A 63 20.31 6.33 0.55
CA GLU A 63 19.86 7.71 0.76
C GLU A 63 18.39 7.89 0.40
N ARG A 64 17.91 7.30 -0.72
CA ARG A 64 16.49 7.32 -1.10
C ARG A 64 15.60 6.59 -0.09
N LEU A 65 16.07 5.46 0.43
CA LEU A 65 15.36 4.74 1.50
C LEU A 65 15.29 5.59 2.77
N ALA A 66 16.42 6.18 3.19
CA ALA A 66 16.47 7.05 4.37
C ALA A 66 15.58 8.29 4.20
N GLU A 67 15.59 8.95 3.04
CA GLU A 67 14.72 10.08 2.71
C GLU A 67 13.23 9.69 2.83
N LEU A 68 12.84 8.56 2.22
CA LEU A 68 11.45 8.09 2.27
C LEU A 68 11.03 7.75 3.70
N MET A 69 11.88 7.04 4.45
CA MET A 69 11.57 6.56 5.80
C MET A 69 11.73 7.64 6.88
N GLY A 70 12.44 8.73 6.59
CA GLY A 70 12.63 9.87 7.50
C GLY A 70 11.76 11.09 7.18
N ALA A 71 10.95 11.06 6.10
CA ALA A 71 10.14 12.20 5.71
C ALA A 71 9.09 12.56 6.78
N ASP A 72 8.95 13.84 7.08
CA ASP A 72 7.87 14.35 7.94
C ASP A 72 6.51 14.20 7.25
N LEU A 73 5.54 13.62 7.94
CA LEU A 73 4.18 13.37 7.46
C LEU A 73 3.13 14.27 8.12
N SER A 74 3.51 15.13 9.06
CA SER A 74 2.61 15.97 9.84
C SER A 74 1.78 16.94 8.99
N GLY A 75 2.32 17.36 7.83
CA GLY A 75 1.64 18.24 6.89
C GLY A 75 0.64 17.54 5.94
N LEU A 76 0.47 16.22 6.03
CA LEU A 76 -0.41 15.47 5.13
C LEU A 76 -1.82 15.36 5.66
N ASP A 77 -2.78 15.98 4.96
CA ASP A 77 -4.21 15.74 5.23
C ASP A 77 -4.68 14.48 4.49
N LEU A 78 -4.43 13.32 5.12
CA LEU A 78 -4.70 12.01 4.56
C LEU A 78 -6.20 11.69 4.61
N VAL A 79 -6.77 11.19 3.51
CA VAL A 79 -8.16 10.72 3.43
C VAL A 79 -8.25 9.23 3.17
N ALA A 80 -7.27 8.66 2.48
CA ALA A 80 -7.17 7.22 2.28
C ALA A 80 -5.72 6.74 2.38
N LEU A 81 -5.54 5.53 2.91
CA LEU A 81 -4.28 4.80 2.98
C LEU A 81 -4.45 3.45 2.32
N LEU A 82 -3.58 3.12 1.38
CA LEU A 82 -3.54 1.83 0.72
C LEU A 82 -2.31 1.07 1.22
N ILE A 83 -2.47 -0.21 1.55
CA ILE A 83 -1.37 -1.06 2.03
C ILE A 83 -1.42 -2.39 1.27
N ASP A 84 -0.29 -2.82 0.73
CA ASP A 84 -0.19 -4.07 -0.02
C ASP A 84 1.21 -4.68 0.05
N GLY A 85 1.32 -5.97 -0.26
CA GLY A 85 2.59 -6.68 -0.37
C GLY A 85 3.14 -6.65 -1.80
N VAL A 86 4.45 -6.45 -1.92
CA VAL A 86 5.16 -6.39 -3.19
C VAL A 86 6.34 -7.35 -3.18
N HIS A 87 6.39 -8.25 -4.17
CA HIS A 87 7.47 -9.23 -4.30
C HIS A 87 8.63 -8.72 -5.16
N PHE A 88 9.85 -8.94 -4.67
CA PHE A 88 11.12 -8.79 -5.38
C PHE A 88 11.94 -10.08 -5.24
N GLY A 89 11.85 -10.98 -6.22
CA GLY A 89 12.34 -12.35 -6.07
C GLY A 89 11.62 -13.06 -4.91
N GLU A 90 12.40 -13.62 -3.99
CA GLU A 90 11.88 -14.28 -2.78
C GLU A 90 11.59 -13.30 -1.63
N HIS A 91 11.93 -12.02 -1.78
CA HIS A 91 11.70 -11.00 -0.76
C HIS A 91 10.35 -10.33 -0.95
N LEU A 92 9.66 -10.11 0.15
CA LEU A 92 8.38 -9.41 0.18
C LEU A 92 8.55 -8.10 0.94
N CYS A 93 8.06 -7.01 0.36
CA CYS A 93 7.98 -5.70 1.00
C CYS A 93 6.52 -5.32 1.20
N VAL A 94 6.14 -4.91 2.39
CA VAL A 94 4.85 -4.25 2.65
C VAL A 94 5.03 -2.77 2.37
N VAL A 95 4.19 -2.19 1.52
CA VAL A 95 4.26 -0.78 1.11
C VAL A 95 3.00 -0.03 1.52
N ALA A 96 3.17 1.24 1.89
CA ALA A 96 2.08 2.15 2.25
C ALA A 96 2.03 3.35 1.29
N LEU A 97 0.86 3.58 0.70
CA LEU A 97 0.58 4.68 -0.23
C LEU A 97 -0.59 5.51 0.29
N GLY A 98 -0.36 6.78 0.59
CA GLY A 98 -1.38 7.72 1.06
C GLY A 98 -2.03 8.49 -0.09
N VAL A 99 -3.32 8.85 0.09
CA VAL A 99 -4.06 9.79 -0.75
C VAL A 99 -4.49 10.96 0.10
N THR A 100 -4.05 12.17 -0.24
CA THR A 100 -4.39 13.42 0.46
C THR A 100 -5.62 14.08 -0.14
N MET A 101 -6.21 15.03 0.59
CA MET A 101 -7.43 15.74 0.20
C MET A 101 -7.33 16.50 -1.13
N ASP A 102 -6.13 16.85 -1.57
CA ASP A 102 -5.88 17.44 -2.90
C ASP A 102 -5.80 16.39 -4.02
N GLY A 103 -5.99 15.11 -3.70
CA GLY A 103 -5.98 13.98 -4.63
C GLY A 103 -4.60 13.46 -5.00
N LYS A 104 -3.53 14.01 -4.42
CA LYS A 104 -2.18 13.50 -4.67
C LYS A 104 -1.94 12.16 -3.97
N LYS A 105 -1.10 11.36 -4.58
CA LYS A 105 -0.62 10.08 -4.04
C LYS A 105 0.78 10.25 -3.48
N HIS A 106 0.98 9.80 -2.26
CA HIS A 106 2.24 9.90 -1.53
C HIS A 106 2.73 8.53 -1.09
N PRO A 107 3.87 8.03 -1.61
CA PRO A 107 4.57 6.92 -0.98
C PRO A 107 4.93 7.33 0.44
N LEU A 108 4.47 6.56 1.43
CA LEU A 108 4.64 6.93 2.85
C LEU A 108 5.74 6.13 3.53
N GLY A 109 5.90 4.88 3.16
CA GLY A 109 6.90 3.99 3.75
C GLY A 109 6.78 2.57 3.26
N LEU A 110 7.74 1.75 3.68
CA LEU A 110 7.79 0.32 3.37
C LEU A 110 8.51 -0.44 4.49
N ALA A 111 8.26 -1.74 4.58
CA ALA A 111 8.96 -2.64 5.48
C ALA A 111 9.18 -3.99 4.79
N GLU A 112 10.30 -4.68 5.09
CA GLU A 112 10.52 -6.05 4.64
C GLU A 112 9.68 -7.01 5.47
N GLY A 113 8.94 -7.89 4.81
CA GLY A 113 8.13 -8.91 5.41
C GLY A 113 6.75 -9.05 4.77
N SER A 114 5.95 -10.00 5.26
CA SER A 114 4.64 -10.34 4.74
C SER A 114 3.53 -9.46 5.33
N THR A 115 2.48 -9.21 4.56
CA THR A 115 1.20 -8.64 5.03
C THR A 115 0.52 -9.51 6.08
N GLU A 116 0.90 -10.79 6.17
CA GLU A 116 0.45 -11.74 7.19
C GLU A 116 1.26 -11.65 8.51
N ASN A 117 2.37 -10.90 8.52
CA ASN A 117 3.17 -10.66 9.71
C ASN A 117 2.70 -9.38 10.43
N SER A 118 1.89 -9.56 11.48
CA SER A 118 1.33 -8.44 12.25
C SER A 118 2.39 -7.51 12.85
N THR A 119 3.54 -8.04 13.26
CA THR A 119 4.64 -7.24 13.83
C THR A 119 5.25 -6.31 12.79
N VAL A 120 5.49 -6.81 11.57
CA VAL A 120 6.03 -6.00 10.47
C VAL A 120 5.05 -4.90 10.08
N VAL A 121 3.78 -5.26 9.88
CA VAL A 121 2.74 -4.30 9.50
C VAL A 121 2.54 -3.24 10.58
N LYS A 122 2.43 -3.67 11.85
CA LYS A 122 2.30 -2.75 12.99
C LYS A 122 3.51 -1.82 13.09
N GLY A 123 4.72 -2.35 12.95
CA GLY A 123 5.94 -1.55 12.93
C GLY A 123 5.94 -0.48 11.85
N LEU A 124 5.49 -0.82 10.62
CA LEU A 124 5.33 0.15 9.54
C LEU A 124 4.32 1.25 9.92
N LEU A 125 3.13 0.90 10.41
CA LEU A 125 2.09 1.87 10.75
C LEU A 125 2.49 2.76 11.93
N VAL A 126 3.16 2.20 12.95
CA VAL A 126 3.71 2.96 14.08
C VAL A 126 4.76 3.96 13.59
N ASN A 127 5.65 3.55 12.69
CA ASN A 127 6.62 4.46 12.07
C ASN A 127 5.94 5.63 11.34
N LEU A 128 4.85 5.38 10.59
CA LEU A 128 4.09 6.46 9.95
C LEU A 128 3.55 7.46 10.98
N ARG A 129 2.99 6.98 12.10
CA ARG A 129 2.48 7.81 13.20
C ARG A 129 3.59 8.61 13.87
N GLU A 130 4.73 7.99 14.18
CA GLU A 130 5.89 8.64 14.79
C GLU A 130 6.47 9.75 13.92
N ARG A 131 6.32 9.64 12.60
CA ARG A 131 6.68 10.66 11.62
C ARG A 131 5.60 11.73 11.43
N GLY A 132 4.61 11.77 12.31
CA GLY A 132 3.60 12.81 12.36
C GLY A 132 2.33 12.55 11.56
N LEU A 133 2.13 11.34 10.98
CA LEU A 133 0.86 11.03 10.32
C LEU A 133 -0.29 11.07 11.35
N ASP A 134 -1.30 11.88 11.06
CA ASP A 134 -2.49 11.99 11.91
C ASP A 134 -3.37 10.73 11.76
N VAL A 135 -3.31 9.86 12.77
CA VAL A 135 -4.08 8.61 12.85
C VAL A 135 -5.42 8.77 13.56
N THR A 136 -5.73 9.98 14.08
CA THR A 136 -6.95 10.28 14.84
C THR A 136 -8.14 10.58 13.94
N LYS A 137 -7.90 11.00 12.71
CA LYS A 137 -8.96 11.31 11.74
C LYS A 137 -9.56 10.05 11.12
N PRO A 138 -10.88 10.05 10.86
CA PRO A 138 -11.50 8.99 10.05
C PRO A 138 -10.79 8.84 8.70
N THR A 139 -10.22 7.66 8.46
CA THR A 139 -9.42 7.39 7.27
C THR A 139 -9.88 6.09 6.61
N LEU A 140 -10.06 6.11 5.29
CA LEU A 140 -10.33 4.92 4.50
C LEU A 140 -9.03 4.11 4.36
N ILE A 141 -9.02 2.87 4.86
CA ILE A 141 -7.86 1.98 4.76
C ILE A 141 -8.16 0.86 3.76
N VAL A 142 -7.43 0.83 2.65
CA VAL A 142 -7.60 -0.19 1.60
C VAL A 142 -6.52 -1.25 1.73
N ILE A 143 -6.93 -2.50 1.99
CA ILE A 143 -6.03 -3.63 2.28
C ILE A 143 -6.42 -4.90 1.53
N ASP A 144 -5.49 -5.87 1.43
CA ASP A 144 -5.71 -7.16 0.76
C ASP A 144 -6.68 -8.10 1.50
N GLY A 145 -6.84 -7.95 2.78
CA GLY A 145 -7.72 -8.77 3.62
C GLY A 145 -6.98 -9.77 4.50
N ALA A 146 -5.66 -9.70 4.58
CA ALA A 146 -4.90 -10.43 5.60
C ALA A 146 -5.33 -10.01 7.01
N LYS A 147 -5.59 -10.99 7.88
CA LYS A 147 -6.07 -10.71 9.26
C LYS A 147 -5.07 -9.87 10.06
N ALA A 148 -3.78 -10.15 9.88
CA ALA A 148 -2.71 -9.40 10.55
C ALA A 148 -2.71 -7.93 10.15
N LEU A 149 -2.98 -7.64 8.87
CA LEU A 149 -3.09 -6.27 8.37
C LEU A 149 -4.29 -5.54 8.99
N SER A 150 -5.47 -6.19 9.01
CA SER A 150 -6.66 -5.63 9.67
C SER A 150 -6.42 -5.36 11.15
N SER A 151 -5.80 -6.31 11.88
CA SER A 151 -5.49 -6.16 13.30
C SER A 151 -4.55 -4.96 13.55
N ALA A 152 -3.46 -4.88 12.80
CA ALA A 152 -2.50 -3.78 12.94
C ALA A 152 -3.12 -2.40 12.66
N VAL A 153 -4.00 -2.32 11.67
CA VAL A 153 -4.73 -1.09 11.35
C VAL A 153 -5.64 -0.67 12.51
N LEU A 154 -6.41 -1.61 13.07
CA LEU A 154 -7.30 -1.35 14.21
C LEU A 154 -6.55 -0.99 15.50
N GLU A 155 -5.30 -1.42 15.65
CA GLU A 155 -4.47 -1.08 16.81
C GLU A 155 -3.78 0.29 16.71
N VAL A 156 -3.54 0.79 15.49
CA VAL A 156 -2.77 2.02 15.29
C VAL A 156 -3.64 3.23 14.95
N PHE A 157 -4.73 3.04 14.22
CA PHE A 157 -5.65 4.10 13.84
C PHE A 157 -6.85 4.14 14.78
N ASP A 158 -7.23 5.34 15.21
CA ASP A 158 -8.38 5.50 16.13
C ASP A 158 -9.72 5.26 15.42
N HIS A 159 -9.83 5.67 14.17
CA HIS A 159 -11.08 5.61 13.40
C HIS A 159 -10.86 5.07 11.97
N PRO A 160 -10.34 3.83 11.83
CA PRO A 160 -10.13 3.25 10.51
C PRO A 160 -11.44 2.74 9.91
N VAL A 161 -11.71 3.11 8.67
CA VAL A 161 -12.80 2.55 7.87
C VAL A 161 -12.20 1.64 6.81
N VAL A 162 -12.33 0.33 7.02
CA VAL A 162 -11.62 -0.67 6.21
C VAL A 162 -12.38 -1.00 4.93
N GLN A 163 -11.70 -0.95 3.80
CA GLN A 163 -12.10 -1.51 2.51
C GLN A 163 -11.18 -2.67 2.17
N ARG A 164 -11.70 -3.88 2.02
CA ARG A 164 -10.91 -4.99 1.43
C ARG A 164 -10.83 -4.85 -0.07
N CYS A 165 -9.64 -5.08 -0.62
CA CYS A 165 -9.37 -5.02 -2.05
C CYS A 165 -10.24 -6.01 -2.83
N GLN A 166 -11.13 -5.50 -3.69
CA GLN A 166 -12.01 -6.33 -4.51
C GLN A 166 -11.24 -7.20 -5.50
N VAL A 167 -10.07 -6.74 -5.99
CA VAL A 167 -9.22 -7.51 -6.92
C VAL A 167 -8.65 -8.73 -6.21
N HIS A 168 -8.08 -8.57 -5.01
CA HIS A 168 -7.57 -9.69 -4.19
C HIS A 168 -8.69 -10.65 -3.81
N LYS A 169 -9.87 -10.16 -3.43
CA LYS A 169 -11.03 -11.01 -3.15
C LYS A 169 -11.42 -11.87 -4.35
N VAL A 170 -11.48 -11.31 -5.55
CA VAL A 170 -11.76 -12.07 -6.78
C VAL A 170 -10.68 -13.12 -7.06
N ARG A 171 -9.39 -12.78 -6.87
CA ARG A 171 -8.27 -13.73 -7.03
C ARG A 171 -8.38 -14.89 -6.03
N ASN A 172 -8.68 -14.58 -4.76
CA ASN A 172 -8.83 -15.58 -3.71
C ASN A 172 -10.00 -16.53 -3.98
N VAL A 173 -11.17 -16.02 -4.37
CA VAL A 173 -12.30 -16.89 -4.74
C VAL A 173 -11.95 -17.78 -5.93
N LYS A 174 -11.27 -17.22 -6.96
CA LYS A 174 -10.86 -17.97 -8.15
C LYS A 174 -9.88 -19.08 -7.82
N SER A 175 -8.96 -18.91 -6.87
CA SER A 175 -7.95 -19.92 -6.50
C SER A 175 -8.54 -21.20 -5.90
N HIS A 176 -9.78 -21.16 -5.40
CA HIS A 176 -10.53 -22.32 -4.91
C HIS A 176 -11.34 -23.05 -5.99
N LEU A 177 -11.22 -22.67 -7.26
CA LEU A 177 -12.04 -23.17 -8.36
C LEU A 177 -11.18 -23.70 -9.50
N PRO A 178 -11.67 -24.71 -10.26
CA PRO A 178 -11.08 -25.08 -11.55
C PRO A 178 -11.04 -23.87 -12.50
N GLU A 179 -10.03 -23.79 -13.35
CA GLU A 179 -9.72 -22.59 -14.15
C GLU A 179 -10.90 -22.03 -14.95
N GLY A 180 -11.62 -22.88 -15.71
CA GLY A 180 -12.76 -22.46 -16.52
C GLY A 180 -13.92 -21.91 -15.69
N LEU A 181 -14.27 -22.60 -14.60
CA LEU A 181 -15.29 -22.16 -13.64
C LEU A 181 -14.84 -20.90 -12.91
N GLY A 182 -13.56 -20.86 -12.50
CA GLY A 182 -12.97 -19.70 -11.82
C GLY A 182 -13.08 -18.42 -12.62
N ASN A 183 -12.86 -18.47 -13.94
CA ASN A 183 -13.03 -17.31 -14.81
C ASN A 183 -14.48 -16.84 -14.90
N THR A 184 -15.42 -17.78 -14.98
CA THR A 184 -16.87 -17.50 -15.01
C THR A 184 -17.34 -16.85 -13.71
N VAL A 185 -16.96 -17.45 -12.55
CA VAL A 185 -17.32 -16.92 -11.23
C VAL A 185 -16.67 -15.55 -11.00
N ALA A 186 -15.40 -15.38 -11.34
CA ALA A 186 -14.72 -14.09 -11.25
C ALA A 186 -15.45 -12.98 -12.05
N SER A 187 -15.98 -13.30 -13.24
CA SER A 187 -16.78 -12.36 -14.03
C SER A 187 -18.10 -12.01 -13.34
N LYS A 188 -18.80 -12.99 -12.74
CA LYS A 188 -20.04 -12.77 -11.98
C LYS A 188 -19.78 -11.90 -10.73
N VAL A 189 -18.71 -12.17 -9.99
CA VAL A 189 -18.32 -11.38 -8.79
C VAL A 189 -17.97 -9.94 -9.18
N ARG A 190 -17.19 -9.73 -10.25
CA ARG A 190 -16.89 -8.38 -10.75
C ARG A 190 -18.16 -7.64 -11.21
N ALA A 191 -19.11 -8.35 -11.81
CA ALA A 191 -20.40 -7.75 -12.18
C ALA A 191 -21.21 -7.34 -10.96
N ALA A 192 -21.22 -8.16 -9.90
CA ALA A 192 -21.87 -7.81 -8.64
C ALA A 192 -21.28 -6.55 -8.00
N TYR A 193 -19.95 -6.39 -7.98
CA TYR A 193 -19.28 -5.18 -7.49
C TYR A 193 -19.55 -3.90 -8.30
N ARG A 194 -20.15 -4.01 -9.49
CA ARG A 194 -20.53 -2.86 -10.32
C ARG A 194 -21.97 -2.42 -10.11
N LEU A 195 -22.74 -3.14 -9.30
CA LEU A 195 -24.12 -2.76 -9.01
C LEU A 195 -24.17 -1.42 -8.27
N PRO A 196 -25.26 -0.65 -8.46
CA PRO A 196 -25.34 0.73 -8.00
C PRO A 196 -25.44 0.88 -6.49
N SER A 197 -25.90 -0.14 -5.76
CA SER A 197 -26.01 -0.08 -4.31
C SER A 197 -25.27 -1.23 -3.62
N ALA A 198 -24.74 -0.97 -2.41
CA ALA A 198 -24.07 -1.97 -1.60
C ALA A 198 -24.98 -3.16 -1.28
N LEU A 199 -26.27 -2.90 -0.97
CA LEU A 199 -27.26 -3.94 -0.70
C LEU A 199 -27.50 -4.86 -1.89
N SER A 200 -27.66 -4.30 -3.10
CA SER A 200 -27.83 -5.12 -4.29
C SER A 200 -26.58 -5.92 -4.67
N ALA A 201 -25.40 -5.34 -4.42
CA ALA A 201 -24.13 -6.03 -4.58
C ALA A 201 -23.99 -7.19 -3.59
N GLU A 202 -24.27 -6.97 -2.31
CA GLU A 202 -24.23 -7.98 -1.27
C GLU A 202 -25.19 -9.13 -1.53
N ALA A 203 -26.44 -8.85 -1.85
CA ALA A 203 -27.43 -9.87 -2.23
C ALA A 203 -26.97 -10.72 -3.44
N LYS A 204 -26.35 -10.08 -4.44
CA LYS A 204 -25.81 -10.80 -5.59
C LYS A 204 -24.59 -11.64 -5.26
N LEU A 205 -23.69 -11.14 -4.43
CA LEU A 205 -22.51 -11.89 -3.96
C LEU A 205 -22.92 -13.08 -3.11
N GLU A 206 -23.91 -12.93 -2.21
CA GLU A 206 -24.43 -14.02 -1.39
C GLU A 206 -25.12 -15.09 -2.25
N ALA A 207 -25.89 -14.69 -3.26
CA ALA A 207 -26.46 -15.64 -4.22
C ALA A 207 -25.37 -16.46 -4.94
N ILE A 208 -24.26 -15.82 -5.37
CA ILE A 208 -23.12 -16.52 -5.98
C ILE A 208 -22.48 -17.48 -4.96
N ALA A 209 -22.29 -17.04 -3.70
CA ALA A 209 -21.73 -17.90 -2.66
C ALA A 209 -22.60 -19.13 -2.40
N LYS A 210 -23.93 -18.95 -2.34
CA LYS A 210 -24.89 -20.04 -2.18
C LYS A 210 -24.86 -21.04 -3.34
N ASP A 211 -24.75 -20.57 -4.58
CA ASP A 211 -24.60 -21.44 -5.76
C ASP A 211 -23.33 -22.30 -5.70
N LEU A 212 -22.27 -21.78 -5.09
CA LEU A 212 -20.98 -22.47 -4.94
C LEU A 212 -20.91 -23.40 -3.74
N GLU A 213 -21.76 -23.22 -2.73
CA GLU A 213 -21.64 -23.80 -1.39
C GLU A 213 -21.55 -25.33 -1.40
N ARG A 214 -22.34 -25.98 -2.22
CA ARG A 214 -22.42 -27.44 -2.29
C ARG A 214 -21.19 -28.07 -2.98
N ALA A 215 -20.77 -27.49 -4.12
CA ALA A 215 -19.70 -28.08 -4.94
C ALA A 215 -18.31 -27.51 -4.63
N HIS A 216 -18.26 -26.27 -4.17
CA HIS A 216 -17.02 -25.53 -3.92
C HIS A 216 -17.10 -24.71 -2.62
N PRO A 217 -17.22 -25.38 -1.43
CA PRO A 217 -17.43 -24.69 -0.15
C PRO A 217 -16.28 -23.71 0.19
N GLY A 218 -15.04 -24.02 -0.22
CA GLY A 218 -13.89 -23.12 -0.04
C GLY A 218 -14.05 -21.79 -0.79
N ALA A 219 -14.54 -21.82 -2.02
CA ALA A 219 -14.81 -20.60 -2.80
C ALA A 219 -15.98 -19.81 -2.20
N ALA A 220 -17.05 -20.46 -1.75
CA ALA A 220 -18.17 -19.85 -1.07
C ALA A 220 -17.74 -19.18 0.25
N GLY A 221 -16.97 -19.89 1.08
CA GLY A 221 -16.39 -19.36 2.31
C GLY A 221 -15.47 -18.16 2.05
N SER A 222 -14.58 -18.26 1.07
CA SER A 222 -13.71 -17.16 0.66
C SER A 222 -14.49 -15.94 0.20
N LEU A 223 -15.63 -16.10 -0.50
CA LEU A 223 -16.46 -14.99 -0.93
C LEU A 223 -17.18 -14.30 0.24
N ARG A 224 -17.69 -15.08 1.20
CA ARG A 224 -18.40 -14.55 2.39
C ARG A 224 -17.45 -13.89 3.39
N GLU A 225 -16.22 -14.37 3.50
CA GLU A 225 -15.24 -13.82 4.42
C GLU A 225 -14.96 -12.35 4.11
N GLY A 226 -15.28 -11.45 5.06
CA GLY A 226 -15.09 -10.00 4.90
C GLY A 226 -15.86 -9.38 3.72
N MET A 227 -16.98 -9.99 3.31
CA MET A 227 -17.83 -9.47 2.21
C MET A 227 -18.26 -8.04 2.47
N ALA A 228 -18.72 -7.73 3.68
CA ALA A 228 -19.13 -6.38 4.06
C ALA A 228 -18.01 -5.34 3.87
N GLU A 229 -16.77 -5.71 4.22
CA GLU A 229 -15.61 -4.84 4.05
C GLU A 229 -15.22 -4.64 2.57
N THR A 230 -15.54 -5.58 1.68
CA THR A 230 -15.35 -5.38 0.22
C THR A 230 -16.33 -4.39 -0.39
N LEU A 231 -17.40 -4.07 0.33
CA LEU A 231 -18.48 -3.16 -0.09
C LEU A 231 -18.46 -1.80 0.63
N THR A 232 -17.45 -1.53 1.46
CA THR A 232 -17.35 -0.29 2.24
C THR A 232 -17.43 0.96 1.36
N VAL A 233 -16.66 1.04 0.27
CA VAL A 233 -16.70 2.18 -0.66
C VAL A 233 -18.07 2.33 -1.33
N ALA A 234 -18.77 1.22 -1.61
CA ALA A 234 -20.13 1.26 -2.15
C ALA A 234 -21.15 1.73 -1.09
N ARG A 235 -20.97 1.34 0.18
CA ARG A 235 -21.82 1.76 1.31
C ARG A 235 -21.65 3.24 1.65
N LEU A 236 -20.44 3.77 1.50
CA LEU A 236 -20.13 5.20 1.67
C LEU A 236 -20.68 6.08 0.53
N ASP A 237 -21.33 5.50 -0.46
CA ASP A 237 -21.90 6.19 -1.63
C ASP A 237 -20.89 7.12 -2.33
N VAL A 238 -19.67 6.64 -2.48
CA VAL A 238 -18.58 7.38 -3.12
C VAL A 238 -18.83 7.50 -4.62
N HIS A 239 -18.65 8.70 -5.17
CA HIS A 239 -18.83 8.95 -6.61
C HIS A 239 -18.08 7.91 -7.46
N PRO A 240 -18.69 7.36 -8.53
CA PRO A 240 -18.13 6.23 -9.29
C PRO A 240 -16.71 6.41 -9.83
N SER A 241 -16.31 7.63 -10.19
CA SER A 241 -14.94 7.92 -10.64
C SER A 241 -13.92 7.71 -9.52
N LEU A 242 -14.21 8.19 -8.30
CA LEU A 242 -13.35 8.04 -7.13
C LEU A 242 -13.42 6.60 -6.56
N ALA A 243 -14.60 6.01 -6.50
CA ALA A 243 -14.81 4.63 -6.05
C ALA A 243 -13.93 3.63 -6.81
N ARG A 244 -13.72 3.83 -8.11
CA ARG A 244 -12.88 2.99 -8.95
C ARG A 244 -11.43 2.94 -8.47
N CYS A 245 -10.90 4.04 -7.93
CA CYS A 245 -9.54 4.13 -7.40
C CYS A 245 -9.41 3.54 -5.98
N LEU A 246 -10.49 3.57 -5.18
CA LEU A 246 -10.44 3.28 -3.75
C LEU A 246 -10.97 1.90 -3.35
N ARG A 247 -11.60 1.14 -4.27
CA ARG A 247 -12.08 -0.22 -3.99
C ARG A 247 -11.03 -1.32 -4.17
N SER A 248 -9.80 -0.95 -4.54
CA SER A 248 -8.69 -1.88 -4.74
C SER A 248 -7.34 -1.21 -4.50
N THR A 249 -6.30 -2.01 -4.38
CA THR A 249 -4.91 -1.57 -4.26
C THR A 249 -4.22 -1.29 -5.61
N ASN A 250 -4.98 -1.09 -6.69
CA ASN A 250 -4.45 -0.88 -8.05
C ASN A 250 -3.45 0.30 -8.13
N SER A 251 -3.61 1.33 -7.29
CA SER A 251 -2.64 2.42 -7.24
C SER A 251 -1.26 1.96 -6.74
N ILE A 252 -1.21 0.96 -5.84
CA ILE A 252 0.03 0.31 -5.42
C ILE A 252 0.55 -0.59 -6.55
N GLU A 253 -0.33 -1.36 -7.21
CA GLU A 253 0.08 -2.19 -8.36
C GLU A 253 0.76 -1.32 -9.43
N SER A 254 0.20 -0.16 -9.79
CA SER A 254 0.81 0.77 -10.74
C SER A 254 2.14 1.35 -10.25
N MET A 255 2.28 1.67 -8.97
CA MET A 255 3.54 2.07 -8.36
C MET A 255 4.58 0.95 -8.44
N THR A 256 4.16 -0.26 -8.16
CA THR A 256 5.01 -1.46 -8.19
C THR A 256 5.47 -1.80 -9.60
N GLU A 257 4.64 -1.58 -10.62
CA GLU A 257 5.05 -1.73 -12.02
C GLU A 257 6.22 -0.80 -12.35
N ILE A 258 6.16 0.45 -11.92
CA ILE A 258 7.28 1.39 -12.07
C ILE A 258 8.52 0.88 -11.33
N CYS A 259 8.38 0.41 -10.08
CA CYS A 259 9.50 -0.16 -9.31
C CYS A 259 10.12 -1.37 -10.02
N ARG A 260 9.31 -2.28 -10.56
CA ARG A 260 9.77 -3.46 -11.31
C ARG A 260 10.42 -3.08 -12.63
N ASP A 261 9.88 -2.07 -13.30
CA ASP A 261 10.43 -1.59 -14.56
C ASP A 261 11.84 -1.03 -14.37
N HIS A 262 12.05 -0.25 -13.31
CA HIS A 262 13.37 0.26 -12.94
C HIS A 262 14.34 -0.82 -12.48
N SER A 263 13.85 -1.91 -11.90
CA SER A 263 14.66 -3.03 -11.42
C SER A 263 14.74 -4.21 -12.39
N ALA A 264 14.27 -4.05 -13.63
CA ALA A 264 14.22 -5.14 -14.64
C ALA A 264 15.60 -5.72 -15.01
N ASN A 265 16.68 -4.99 -14.74
CA ASN A 265 18.06 -5.44 -14.91
C ASN A 265 18.59 -6.28 -13.72
N VAL A 266 17.83 -6.40 -12.64
CA VAL A 266 18.21 -7.20 -11.47
C VAL A 266 17.82 -8.66 -11.72
N THR A 267 18.82 -9.53 -11.80
CA THR A 267 18.63 -10.97 -12.05
C THR A 267 18.70 -11.81 -10.77
N ASN A 268 19.24 -11.23 -9.68
CA ASN A 268 19.38 -11.89 -8.41
C ASN A 268 19.16 -10.89 -7.27
N TRP A 269 18.20 -11.20 -6.40
CA TRP A 269 17.88 -10.45 -5.19
C TRP A 269 18.62 -11.11 -4.02
N SER A 270 19.75 -10.54 -3.63
CA SER A 270 20.67 -11.15 -2.67
C SER A 270 20.27 -10.96 -1.21
N SER A 271 19.40 -9.99 -0.91
CA SER A 271 18.95 -9.70 0.46
C SER A 271 17.68 -8.85 0.45
N GLY A 272 16.93 -8.88 1.55
CA GLY A 272 15.77 -8.03 1.77
C GLY A 272 16.13 -6.55 1.81
N GLU A 273 17.29 -6.19 2.34
CA GLU A 273 17.81 -4.83 2.30
C GLU A 273 17.99 -4.31 0.86
N MET A 274 18.47 -5.17 -0.04
CA MET A 274 18.53 -4.84 -1.47
C MET A 274 17.13 -4.61 -2.04
N ALA A 275 16.15 -5.45 -1.70
CA ALA A 275 14.78 -5.30 -2.13
C ALA A 275 14.16 -3.98 -1.61
N LEU A 276 14.35 -3.65 -0.32
CA LEU A 276 13.90 -2.40 0.28
C LEU A 276 14.48 -1.17 -0.44
N ARG A 277 15.79 -1.14 -0.67
CA ARG A 277 16.46 0.00 -1.31
C ARG A 277 15.98 0.21 -2.75
N TRP A 278 15.82 -0.86 -3.53
CA TRP A 278 15.29 -0.79 -4.88
C TRP A 278 13.82 -0.37 -4.90
N CYS A 279 13.00 -0.92 -3.98
CA CYS A 279 11.60 -0.56 -3.84
C CYS A 279 11.46 0.91 -3.48
N ALA A 280 12.21 1.41 -2.47
CA ALA A 280 12.18 2.81 -2.07
C ALA A 280 12.58 3.76 -3.21
N ALA A 281 13.67 3.45 -3.93
CA ALA A 281 14.10 4.25 -5.08
C ALA A 281 13.01 4.29 -6.16
N GLY A 282 12.39 3.15 -6.47
CA GLY A 282 11.28 3.07 -7.42
C GLY A 282 10.02 3.82 -6.95
N MET A 283 9.70 3.79 -5.65
CA MET A 283 8.57 4.53 -5.06
C MET A 283 8.78 6.04 -5.14
N VAL A 284 10.01 6.52 -4.89
CA VAL A 284 10.36 7.94 -5.01
C VAL A 284 10.26 8.39 -6.47
N GLU A 285 10.73 7.59 -7.41
CA GLU A 285 10.60 7.86 -8.85
C GLU A 285 9.13 7.87 -9.30
N ALA A 286 8.35 6.89 -8.85
CA ALA A 286 6.92 6.80 -9.14
C ALA A 286 6.14 8.03 -8.65
N LYS A 287 6.55 8.64 -7.53
CA LYS A 287 5.93 9.87 -7.00
C LYS A 287 5.93 11.00 -8.03
N GLY A 288 7.02 11.15 -8.79
CA GLY A 288 7.13 12.17 -9.85
C GLY A 288 6.19 11.91 -11.04
N GLN A 289 5.76 10.66 -11.25
CA GLN A 289 4.92 10.25 -12.37
C GLN A 289 3.43 10.14 -11.98
N PHE A 290 3.08 10.25 -10.71
CA PHE A 290 1.72 10.11 -10.26
C PHE A 290 0.81 11.23 -10.76
N ARG A 291 -0.31 10.84 -11.36
CA ARG A 291 -1.46 11.72 -11.54
C ARG A 291 -2.30 11.70 -10.25
N ARG A 292 -3.09 12.74 -10.04
CA ARG A 292 -4.13 12.75 -9.01
C ARG A 292 -5.08 11.56 -9.19
N VAL A 293 -5.70 11.12 -8.11
CA VAL A 293 -6.74 10.09 -8.20
C VAL A 293 -7.91 10.58 -9.04
N ASP A 294 -8.50 9.69 -9.85
CA ASP A 294 -9.70 10.02 -10.60
C ASP A 294 -10.82 10.41 -9.63
N GLY A 295 -11.56 11.46 -9.98
CA GLY A 295 -12.64 11.95 -9.12
C GLY A 295 -12.18 12.64 -7.84
N TYR A 296 -10.95 13.14 -7.75
CA TYR A 296 -10.40 13.84 -6.57
C TYR A 296 -11.28 14.99 -6.07
N LEU A 297 -12.08 15.62 -6.92
CA LEU A 297 -13.03 16.67 -6.54
C LEU A 297 -14.13 16.13 -5.56
N HIS A 298 -14.33 14.81 -5.49
CA HIS A 298 -15.28 14.17 -4.59
C HIS A 298 -14.66 13.74 -3.23
N LEU A 299 -13.36 13.97 -3.00
CA LEU A 299 -12.70 13.66 -1.73
C LEU A 299 -13.32 14.37 -0.52
N PRO A 300 -13.79 15.63 -0.62
CA PRO A 300 -14.53 16.25 0.49
C PRO A 300 -15.84 15.53 0.85
N ALA A 301 -16.53 14.94 -0.14
CA ALA A 301 -17.70 14.12 0.13
C ALA A 301 -17.34 12.79 0.81
N LEU A 302 -16.25 12.15 0.39
CA LEU A 302 -15.71 10.97 1.05
C LEU A 302 -15.36 11.26 2.51
N ARG A 303 -14.69 12.38 2.81
CA ARG A 303 -14.34 12.76 4.19
C ARG A 303 -15.60 12.84 5.06
N ARG A 304 -16.63 13.54 4.61
CA ARG A 304 -17.90 13.62 5.34
C ARG A 304 -18.57 12.25 5.53
N ALA A 305 -18.53 11.38 4.53
CA ALA A 305 -19.08 10.04 4.64
C ALA A 305 -18.31 9.19 5.67
N LEU A 306 -16.98 9.29 5.73
CA LEU A 306 -16.16 8.62 6.75
C LEU A 306 -16.50 9.12 8.16
N GLU A 307 -16.62 10.42 8.34
CA GLU A 307 -17.00 11.03 9.62
C GLU A 307 -18.39 10.57 10.07
N ALA A 308 -19.35 10.51 9.15
CA ALA A 308 -20.70 10.01 9.43
C ALA A 308 -20.72 8.52 9.80
N GLU A 309 -19.93 7.69 9.10
CA GLU A 309 -19.80 6.25 9.40
C GLU A 309 -19.24 6.02 10.81
N VAL A 310 -18.20 6.76 11.20
CA VAL A 310 -17.60 6.69 12.53
C VAL A 310 -18.57 7.16 13.60
N ALA A 311 -19.28 8.27 13.38
CA ALA A 311 -20.29 8.77 14.30
C ALA A 311 -21.45 7.77 14.49
N ALA A 312 -21.90 7.13 13.41
CA ALA A 312 -22.94 6.10 13.46
C ALA A 312 -22.49 4.85 14.22
N ALA A 313 -21.21 4.47 14.11
CA ALA A 313 -20.62 3.34 14.84
C ALA A 313 -20.54 3.66 16.35
N ALA A 314 -20.13 4.87 16.72
CA ALA A 314 -20.07 5.32 18.11
C ALA A 314 -21.47 5.36 18.78
N GLY A 315 -22.51 5.80 18.04
CA GLY A 315 -23.90 5.81 18.53
C GLY A 315 -24.49 4.42 18.77
N LYS A 316 -24.01 3.39 18.06
CA LYS A 316 -24.46 2.00 18.27
C LYS A 316 -23.69 1.29 19.40
N GLY A 317 -22.58 1.81 19.88
CA GLY A 317 -21.69 1.20 20.87
C GLY A 317 -21.95 1.59 22.33
N SER A 318 -22.98 2.39 22.65
CA SER A 318 -23.31 2.77 24.02
C SER A 318 -24.54 2.03 24.51
N PRO A 319 -24.41 0.83 25.17
CA PRO A 319 -25.48 0.38 26.05
C PRO A 319 -25.51 1.34 27.22
N ALA A 320 -26.66 1.94 27.49
CA ALA A 320 -26.91 2.77 28.64
C ALA A 320 -26.40 2.08 29.92
N ARG A 321 -25.34 2.61 30.53
CA ARG A 321 -24.98 2.27 31.90
C ARG A 321 -26.10 2.87 32.78
N THR A 322 -27.20 2.09 32.96
CA THR A 322 -28.18 2.36 33.98
C THR A 322 -27.45 2.34 35.31
N GLY A 323 -27.45 3.48 36.00
CA GLY A 323 -26.90 3.65 37.32
C GLY A 323 -27.60 2.71 38.32
N GLY A 324 -26.81 1.80 38.85
CA GLY A 324 -27.10 1.10 40.09
C GLY A 324 -26.41 1.83 41.23
N ALA A 325 -26.98 2.95 41.67
CA ALA A 325 -26.66 3.48 42.97
C ALA A 325 -27.75 2.98 43.93
N GLY A 326 -27.31 2.31 44.97
CA GLY A 326 -28.21 2.07 46.14
C GLY A 326 -28.15 0.66 46.71
N ALA A 327 -27.62 0.60 47.88
CA ALA A 327 -27.79 -0.39 48.95
C ALA A 327 -26.58 -1.24 49.29
N SER A 328 -25.77 -0.73 50.18
CA SER A 328 -25.13 -1.55 51.21
C SER A 328 -24.63 -0.67 52.38
N GLU A 329 -25.56 -0.20 53.21
CA GLU A 329 -25.32 0.10 54.63
C GLU A 329 -26.32 -0.76 55.41
N ALA A 330 -25.84 -1.82 56.03
CA ALA A 330 -26.37 -2.46 57.23
C ALA A 330 -25.91 -3.90 57.32
N ALA A 331 -24.77 -4.12 57.97
CA ALA A 331 -24.48 -5.34 58.76
C ALA A 331 -23.09 -5.24 59.41
N GLN A 332 -22.97 -4.35 60.39
CA GLN A 332 -21.95 -4.44 61.44
C GLN A 332 -22.68 -4.20 62.75
N ALA A 333 -23.21 -5.28 63.37
CA ALA A 333 -23.44 -5.44 64.80
C ALA A 333 -23.96 -6.87 65.03
N ALA A 334 -23.17 -7.60 65.76
CA ALA A 334 -23.46 -8.79 66.52
C ALA A 334 -22.67 -10.03 66.12
N ALA A 335 -21.77 -10.29 66.95
CA ALA A 335 -21.08 -11.45 67.54
C ALA A 335 -19.61 -11.56 67.25
#